data_f7eed469ff6f03ee2e704ff8a5a8c93b
#
_entry.id   f7eed469ff6f03ee2e704ff8a5a8c93b
#
_cell.length_a   1.000
_cell.length_b   1.000
_cell.length_c   1.000
_cell.angle_alpha   90.00
_cell.angle_beta   90.00
_cell.angle_gamma   90.00
#
_symmetry.space_group_name_H-M   'P 1'
#
loop_
_entity.id
_entity.type
_entity.pdbx_description
1 polymer ?
#
loop_
_entity_poly.entity_id
_entity_poly.type
_entity_poly.pdbx_seq_one_letter_code
_entity_poly.pdbx_strand_id
1 'polypeptide(L)'
;MRKPTTLPAEPSPIVYVIDDDASVRAALEDLLASMGLQVRAFASTGAFLAHTIDDAPACLVLDVRMPGQSGLDFHRTMASHGLHLPVVFITGHGDIAMGVNAIKEGAIEFLTKPFRDQELLDAIHKGIEIDRQRRREGELLSALQQRWDTLSIGEREVVAGVVRGRLNKQIAADLGVSEITVKVRRAQLMRKMGARTLVDLVRMYDRLQGSTP
;
A
#
# COMPACT_ATOMS: atom_id res chain seq x y z
N MET A 1 15.88 26.35 -22.56
CA MET A 1 16.35 25.54 -21.41
C MET A 1 15.16 25.23 -20.54
N ARG A 2 14.68 23.96 -20.50
CA ARG A 2 13.64 23.52 -19.57
C ARG A 2 14.31 23.30 -18.20
N LYS A 3 13.83 23.98 -17.15
CA LYS A 3 14.24 23.70 -15.77
C LYS A 3 13.95 22.23 -15.47
N PRO A 4 14.88 21.49 -14.84
CA PRO A 4 14.57 20.15 -14.37
C PRO A 4 13.41 20.27 -13.33
N THR A 5 12.31 19.62 -13.61
CA THR A 5 11.22 19.43 -12.63
C THR A 5 11.80 18.52 -11.55
N THR A 6 12.21 19.09 -10.45
CA THR A 6 12.54 18.33 -9.23
C THR A 6 11.26 17.60 -8.81
N LEU A 7 11.28 16.29 -8.94
CA LEU A 7 10.25 15.45 -8.32
C LEU A 7 10.20 15.82 -6.83
N PRO A 8 9.01 15.94 -6.20
CA PRO A 8 8.94 16.15 -4.76
C PRO A 8 9.74 15.01 -4.08
N ALA A 9 10.61 15.39 -3.14
CA ALA A 9 11.36 14.41 -2.38
C ALA A 9 10.38 13.46 -1.70
N GLU A 10 10.59 12.15 -1.85
CA GLU A 10 9.78 11.16 -1.14
C GLU A 10 9.85 11.44 0.37
N PRO A 11 8.73 11.35 1.09
CA PRO A 11 8.73 11.56 2.53
C PRO A 11 9.66 10.56 3.21
N SER A 12 10.41 11.02 4.22
CA SER A 12 11.33 10.16 4.98
C SER A 12 10.57 9.02 5.64
N PRO A 13 11.05 7.78 5.56
CA PRO A 13 10.38 6.63 6.14
C PRO A 13 10.29 6.72 7.66
N ILE A 14 9.23 6.13 8.22
CA ILE A 14 8.96 6.13 9.65
C ILE A 14 8.90 4.70 10.18
N VAL A 15 9.53 4.47 11.32
CA VAL A 15 9.41 3.22 12.07
C VAL A 15 8.53 3.46 13.28
N TYR A 16 7.41 2.78 13.35
CA TYR A 16 6.59 2.72 14.54
C TYR A 16 7.10 1.59 15.43
N VAL A 17 7.23 1.85 16.73
CA VAL A 17 7.65 0.86 17.74
C VAL A 17 6.55 0.74 18.77
N ILE A 18 6.07 -0.47 19.04
CA ILE A 18 5.14 -0.74 20.14
C ILE A 18 5.76 -1.81 21.03
N ASP A 19 6.08 -1.44 22.25
CA ASP A 19 6.66 -2.29 23.29
C ASP A 19 6.29 -1.70 24.66
N ASP A 20 5.91 -2.48 25.65
CA ASP A 20 5.52 -1.97 26.97
C ASP A 20 6.74 -1.61 27.84
N ASP A 21 7.91 -2.17 27.56
CA ASP A 21 9.15 -1.87 28.26
C ASP A 21 9.78 -0.54 27.77
N ALA A 22 9.85 0.44 28.66
CA ALA A 22 10.41 1.75 28.34
C ALA A 22 11.92 1.69 27.96
N SER A 23 12.67 0.76 28.52
CA SER A 23 14.11 0.60 28.23
C SER A 23 14.31 0.05 26.83
N VAL A 24 13.47 -0.91 26.41
CA VAL A 24 13.49 -1.46 25.05
C VAL A 24 13.13 -0.38 24.04
N ARG A 25 12.06 0.39 24.32
CA ARG A 25 11.68 1.51 23.43
C ARG A 25 12.82 2.51 23.26
N ALA A 26 13.43 2.96 24.36
CA ALA A 26 14.54 3.91 24.30
C ALA A 26 15.73 3.36 23.50
N ALA A 27 16.12 2.11 23.73
CA ALA A 27 17.22 1.47 22.99
C ALA A 27 16.92 1.36 21.48
N LEU A 28 15.67 1.03 21.10
CA LEU A 28 15.26 0.98 19.70
C LEU A 28 15.19 2.38 19.07
N GLU A 29 14.71 3.39 19.79
CA GLU A 29 14.72 4.78 19.31
C GLU A 29 16.14 5.26 19.02
N ASP A 30 17.08 5.03 19.95
CA ASP A 30 18.49 5.41 19.79
C ASP A 30 19.15 4.69 18.61
N LEU A 31 18.95 3.37 18.51
CA LEU A 31 19.50 2.56 17.41
C LEU A 31 19.00 3.08 16.05
N LEU A 32 17.69 3.19 15.89
CA LEU A 32 17.06 3.54 14.61
C LEU A 32 17.36 5.00 14.24
N ALA A 33 17.37 5.92 15.21
CA ALA A 33 17.77 7.32 15.00
C ALA A 33 19.22 7.44 14.56
N SER A 34 20.14 6.61 15.11
CA SER A 34 21.55 6.59 14.68
C SER A 34 21.71 6.19 13.21
N MET A 35 20.76 5.46 12.66
CA MET A 35 20.70 5.05 11.26
C MET A 35 19.92 6.03 10.37
N GLY A 36 19.50 7.19 10.91
CA GLY A 36 18.80 8.24 10.18
C GLY A 36 17.31 7.94 9.92
N LEU A 37 16.74 6.96 10.62
CA LEU A 37 15.32 6.64 10.53
C LEU A 37 14.51 7.50 11.51
N GLN A 38 13.33 7.95 11.08
CA GLN A 38 12.37 8.58 11.99
C GLN A 38 11.65 7.51 12.81
N VAL A 39 11.52 7.73 14.11
CA VAL A 39 10.89 6.76 15.02
C VAL A 39 9.70 7.41 15.75
N ARG A 40 8.66 6.62 15.97
CA ARG A 40 7.52 6.93 16.83
C ARG A 40 7.28 5.72 17.75
N ALA A 41 7.57 5.87 19.05
CA ALA A 41 7.42 4.78 20.01
C ALA A 41 6.19 4.93 20.89
N PHE A 42 5.54 3.81 21.18
CA PHE A 42 4.29 3.72 21.93
C PHE A 42 4.39 2.61 22.97
N ALA A 43 3.82 2.86 24.15
CA ALA A 43 3.81 1.89 25.24
C ALA A 43 2.68 0.84 25.11
N SER A 44 1.78 0.99 24.16
CA SER A 44 0.66 0.07 23.95
C SER A 44 0.02 0.22 22.58
N THR A 45 -0.69 -0.79 22.13
CA THR A 45 -1.52 -0.76 20.91
C THR A 45 -2.61 0.33 20.97
N GLY A 46 -3.18 0.59 22.15
CA GLY A 46 -4.15 1.66 22.34
C GLY A 46 -3.56 3.06 22.12
N ALA A 47 -2.34 3.31 22.63
CA ALA A 47 -1.65 4.57 22.39
C ALA A 47 -1.28 4.75 20.90
N PHE A 48 -0.91 3.68 20.21
CA PHE A 48 -0.64 3.70 18.79
C PHE A 48 -1.91 3.97 17.97
N LEU A 49 -3.04 3.32 18.28
CA LEU A 49 -4.33 3.55 17.60
C LEU A 49 -4.87 4.97 17.78
N ALA A 50 -4.50 5.64 18.87
CA ALA A 50 -4.87 7.05 19.10
C ALA A 50 -4.01 8.03 18.28
N HIS A 51 -2.91 7.56 17.68
CA HIS A 51 -2.03 8.35 16.84
C HIS A 51 -2.50 8.34 15.38
N THR A 52 -2.42 9.47 14.72
CA THR A 52 -2.67 9.55 13.28
C THR A 52 -1.44 9.05 12.52
N ILE A 53 -1.61 8.03 11.69
CA ILE A 53 -0.51 7.49 10.88
C ILE A 53 -0.02 8.54 9.90
N ASP A 54 1.28 8.75 9.88
CA ASP A 54 1.93 9.70 8.98
C ASP A 54 1.82 9.24 7.51
N ASP A 55 1.70 10.20 6.59
CA ASP A 55 1.69 9.90 5.15
C ASP A 55 3.10 9.72 4.61
N ALA A 56 3.76 8.64 5.06
CA ALA A 56 5.12 8.26 4.70
C ALA A 56 5.25 6.73 4.63
N PRO A 57 6.22 6.20 3.87
CA PRO A 57 6.54 4.77 3.92
C PRO A 57 6.89 4.36 5.35
N ALA A 58 6.32 3.26 5.84
CA ALA A 58 6.49 2.90 7.23
C ALA A 58 6.62 1.39 7.47
N CYS A 59 7.20 1.04 8.63
CA CYS A 59 7.25 -0.31 9.16
C CYS A 59 6.89 -0.27 10.65
N LEU A 60 6.21 -1.29 11.15
CA LEU A 60 5.85 -1.46 12.55
C LEU A 60 6.74 -2.53 13.19
N VAL A 61 7.49 -2.16 14.22
CA VAL A 61 8.16 -3.08 15.15
C VAL A 61 7.23 -3.29 16.34
N LEU A 62 6.84 -4.53 16.60
CA LEU A 62 5.76 -4.85 17.52
C LEU A 62 6.20 -5.94 18.51
N ASP A 63 6.20 -5.62 19.80
CA ASP A 63 6.41 -6.65 20.80
C ASP A 63 5.20 -7.61 20.84
N VAL A 64 5.51 -8.88 20.99
CA VAL A 64 4.47 -9.93 21.06
C VAL A 64 3.78 -9.92 22.41
N ARG A 65 4.53 -9.73 23.50
CA ARG A 65 4.01 -9.87 24.85
C ARG A 65 3.81 -8.53 25.55
N MET A 66 2.65 -7.97 25.37
CA MET A 66 2.27 -6.74 26.05
C MET A 66 1.08 -6.97 26.98
N PRO A 67 0.95 -6.21 28.07
CA PRO A 67 -0.22 -6.25 28.95
C PRO A 67 -1.52 -5.94 28.19
N GLY A 68 -2.55 -6.74 28.41
CA GLY A 68 -3.88 -6.57 27.84
C GLY A 68 -4.04 -7.22 26.47
N GLN A 69 -3.43 -6.70 25.42
CA GLN A 69 -3.55 -7.25 24.07
C GLN A 69 -2.18 -7.73 23.56
N SER A 70 -2.12 -9.00 23.16
CA SER A 70 -0.94 -9.56 22.49
C SER A 70 -0.66 -8.85 21.17
N GLY A 71 0.64 -8.65 20.83
CA GLY A 71 1.02 -8.12 19.51
C GLY A 71 0.50 -8.95 18.34
N LEU A 72 0.45 -10.28 18.48
CA LEU A 72 -0.11 -11.15 17.46
C LEU A 72 -1.61 -10.93 17.25
N ASP A 73 -2.38 -10.77 18.34
CA ASP A 73 -3.81 -10.49 18.26
C ASP A 73 -4.06 -9.10 17.66
N PHE A 74 -3.22 -8.12 18.02
CA PHE A 74 -3.28 -6.81 17.41
C PHE A 74 -3.03 -6.88 15.90
N HIS A 75 -2.00 -7.58 15.45
CA HIS A 75 -1.69 -7.77 14.04
C HIS A 75 -2.88 -8.32 13.24
N ARG A 76 -3.58 -9.33 13.78
CA ARG A 76 -4.78 -9.90 13.15
C ARG A 76 -5.92 -8.91 13.00
N THR A 77 -6.01 -7.93 13.90
CA THR A 77 -7.08 -6.92 13.89
C THR A 77 -6.68 -5.62 13.18
N MET A 78 -5.42 -5.42 12.80
CA MET A 78 -4.93 -4.19 12.17
C MET A 78 -5.74 -3.79 10.94
N ALA A 79 -6.06 -4.75 10.06
CA ALA A 79 -6.85 -4.49 8.86
C ALA A 79 -8.25 -3.93 9.17
N SER A 80 -8.90 -4.36 10.26
CA SER A 80 -10.20 -3.82 10.69
C SER A 80 -10.13 -2.38 11.19
N HIS A 81 -8.93 -1.93 11.56
CA HIS A 81 -8.62 -0.54 11.90
C HIS A 81 -8.12 0.28 10.70
N GLY A 82 -8.15 -0.28 9.48
CA GLY A 82 -7.64 0.38 8.27
C GLY A 82 -6.11 0.47 8.22
N LEU A 83 -5.40 -0.31 9.06
CA LEU A 83 -3.95 -0.31 9.15
C LEU A 83 -3.38 -1.44 8.29
N HIS A 84 -2.50 -1.07 7.36
CA HIS A 84 -1.85 -2.01 6.44
C HIS A 84 -0.33 -1.84 6.47
N LEU A 85 0.24 -1.74 7.68
CA LEU A 85 1.68 -1.60 7.86
C LEU A 85 2.35 -2.97 7.85
N PRO A 86 3.51 -3.11 7.20
CA PRO A 86 4.39 -4.26 7.36
C PRO A 86 4.85 -4.37 8.81
N VAL A 87 4.81 -5.58 9.38
CA VAL A 87 5.10 -5.83 10.79
C VAL A 87 6.35 -6.70 10.94
N VAL A 88 7.26 -6.27 11.81
CA VAL A 88 8.37 -7.04 12.36
C VAL A 88 8.06 -7.31 13.82
N PHE A 89 7.92 -8.57 14.20
CA PHE A 89 7.73 -8.94 15.58
C PHE A 89 9.06 -9.04 16.34
N ILE A 90 9.05 -8.57 17.58
CA ILE A 90 10.12 -8.78 18.54
C ILE A 90 9.55 -9.43 19.80
N THR A 91 10.29 -10.34 20.47
CA THR A 91 9.79 -10.99 21.69
C THR A 91 10.91 -11.55 22.54
N GLY A 92 10.80 -11.44 23.85
CA GLY A 92 11.70 -12.10 24.80
C GLY A 92 11.45 -13.61 24.98
N HIS A 93 10.28 -14.12 24.52
CA HIS A 93 9.91 -15.51 24.69
C HIS A 93 9.13 -15.95 23.41
N GLY A 94 9.85 -16.31 22.38
CA GLY A 94 9.27 -16.86 21.16
C GLY A 94 9.60 -18.34 21.04
N ASP A 95 8.62 -19.14 20.66
CA ASP A 95 8.87 -20.48 20.16
C ASP A 95 8.82 -20.50 18.63
N ILE A 96 9.36 -21.56 18.04
CA ILE A 96 9.43 -21.72 16.57
C ILE A 96 8.01 -21.72 15.96
N ALA A 97 7.04 -22.34 16.63
CA ALA A 97 5.66 -22.43 16.12
C ALA A 97 5.00 -21.04 16.05
N MET A 98 5.24 -20.19 17.06
CA MET A 98 4.76 -18.82 17.10
C MET A 98 5.35 -17.98 15.95
N GLY A 99 6.66 -18.06 15.72
CA GLY A 99 7.32 -17.36 14.61
C GLY A 99 6.81 -17.81 13.25
N VAL A 100 6.69 -19.12 13.02
CA VAL A 100 6.16 -19.68 11.76
C VAL A 100 4.73 -19.19 11.51
N ASN A 101 3.88 -19.14 12.53
CA ASN A 101 2.51 -18.66 12.38
C ASN A 101 2.46 -17.15 12.07
N ALA A 102 3.28 -16.34 12.75
CA ALA A 102 3.38 -14.91 12.47
C ALA A 102 3.75 -14.62 11.02
N ILE A 103 4.74 -15.34 10.49
CA ILE A 103 5.16 -15.20 9.07
C ILE A 103 4.04 -15.65 8.11
N LYS A 104 3.33 -16.75 8.40
CA LYS A 104 2.19 -17.19 7.60
C LYS A 104 1.02 -16.18 7.61
N GLU A 105 0.86 -15.44 8.71
CA GLU A 105 -0.12 -14.37 8.84
C GLU A 105 0.33 -13.04 8.22
N GLY A 106 1.50 -13.02 7.53
CA GLY A 106 1.97 -11.88 6.75
C GLY A 106 2.98 -10.97 7.44
N ALA A 107 3.52 -11.36 8.58
CA ALA A 107 4.64 -10.64 9.19
C ALA A 107 5.89 -10.70 8.29
N ILE A 108 6.68 -9.64 8.32
CA ILE A 108 7.94 -9.53 7.56
C ILE A 108 9.03 -10.40 8.19
N GLU A 109 9.09 -10.37 9.53
CA GLU A 109 10.09 -11.09 10.30
C GLU A 109 9.61 -11.30 11.74
N PHE A 110 10.22 -12.27 12.42
CA PHE A 110 9.97 -12.58 13.82
C PHE A 110 11.31 -12.77 14.54
N LEU A 111 11.69 -11.83 15.40
CA LEU A 111 12.98 -11.79 16.07
C LEU A 111 12.85 -12.09 17.58
N THR A 112 13.69 -12.96 18.11
CA THR A 112 13.73 -13.26 19.54
C THR A 112 14.81 -12.42 20.21
N LYS A 113 14.48 -11.72 21.30
CA LYS A 113 15.42 -10.96 22.12
C LYS A 113 16.32 -11.94 22.91
N PRO A 114 17.67 -11.76 22.92
CA PRO A 114 18.40 -10.73 22.22
C PRO A 114 18.61 -11.05 20.73
N PHE A 115 18.39 -10.09 19.85
CA PHE A 115 18.66 -10.16 18.40
C PHE A 115 19.85 -9.26 18.04
N ARG A 116 20.41 -9.45 16.85
CA ARG A 116 21.44 -8.57 16.31
C ARG A 116 20.81 -7.33 15.68
N ASP A 117 21.39 -6.15 15.90
CA ASP A 117 20.92 -4.88 15.34
C ASP A 117 20.73 -4.97 13.82
N GLN A 118 21.65 -5.64 13.12
CA GLN A 118 21.58 -5.81 11.67
C GLN A 118 20.36 -6.61 11.23
N GLU A 119 19.96 -7.64 11.98
CA GLU A 119 18.77 -8.45 11.66
C GLU A 119 17.49 -7.60 11.74
N LEU A 120 17.38 -6.76 12.76
CA LEU A 120 16.26 -5.84 12.90
C LEU A 120 16.25 -4.78 11.79
N LEU A 121 17.40 -4.18 11.49
CA LEU A 121 17.52 -3.16 10.44
C LEU A 121 17.18 -3.73 9.06
N ASP A 122 17.65 -4.92 8.73
CA ASP A 122 17.33 -5.58 7.46
C ASP A 122 15.82 -5.86 7.33
N ALA A 123 15.19 -6.33 8.41
CA ALA A 123 13.75 -6.58 8.46
C ALA A 123 12.96 -5.27 8.30
N ILE A 124 13.35 -4.20 8.96
CA ILE A 124 12.72 -2.88 8.86
C ILE A 124 12.86 -2.31 7.44
N HIS A 125 14.04 -2.36 6.84
CA HIS A 125 14.26 -1.89 5.48
C HIS A 125 13.40 -2.64 4.48
N LYS A 126 13.29 -3.97 4.61
CA LYS A 126 12.39 -4.79 3.80
C LYS A 126 10.92 -4.37 3.97
N GLY A 127 10.50 -4.12 5.21
CA GLY A 127 9.14 -3.64 5.51
C GLY A 127 8.86 -2.28 4.87
N ILE A 128 9.76 -1.30 5.04
CA ILE A 128 9.64 0.03 4.44
C ILE A 128 9.51 -0.07 2.91
N GLU A 129 10.29 -0.93 2.25
CA GLU A 129 10.24 -1.07 0.80
C GLU A 129 8.92 -1.70 0.33
N ILE A 130 8.38 -2.67 1.07
CA ILE A 130 7.06 -3.26 0.82
C ILE A 130 5.96 -2.19 0.94
N ASP A 131 5.99 -1.36 2.00
CA ASP A 131 5.00 -0.30 2.17
C ASP A 131 5.12 0.78 1.07
N ARG A 132 6.36 1.13 0.69
CA ARG A 132 6.62 2.07 -0.41
C ARG A 132 6.02 1.58 -1.72
N GLN A 133 6.20 0.29 -2.04
CA GLN A 133 5.62 -0.31 -3.23
C GLN A 133 4.09 -0.31 -3.18
N ARG A 134 3.50 -0.70 -2.05
CA ARG A 134 2.05 -0.69 -1.84
C ARG A 134 1.45 0.72 -2.02
N ARG A 135 2.09 1.76 -1.46
CA ARG A 135 1.68 3.16 -1.60
C ARG A 135 1.71 3.61 -3.05
N ARG A 136 2.80 3.35 -3.78
CA ARG A 136 2.92 3.68 -5.20
C ARG A 136 1.82 3.02 -6.05
N GLU A 137 1.51 1.76 -5.76
CA GLU A 137 0.43 1.04 -6.45
C GLU A 137 -0.93 1.67 -6.14
N GLY A 138 -1.19 2.04 -4.88
CA GLY A 138 -2.40 2.75 -4.47
C GLY A 138 -2.56 4.11 -5.12
N GLU A 139 -1.50 4.91 -5.21
CA GLU A 139 -1.50 6.20 -5.90
C GLU A 139 -1.80 6.05 -7.40
N LEU A 140 -1.15 5.08 -8.07
CA LEU A 140 -1.39 4.80 -9.48
C LEU A 140 -2.84 4.39 -9.72
N LEU A 141 -3.40 3.56 -8.84
CA LEU A 141 -4.77 3.11 -8.94
C LEU A 141 -5.76 4.27 -8.69
N SER A 142 -5.52 5.08 -7.66
CA SER A 142 -6.32 6.26 -7.36
C SER A 142 -6.33 7.26 -8.53
N ALA A 143 -5.17 7.55 -9.11
CA ALA A 143 -5.06 8.40 -10.28
C ALA A 143 -5.82 7.82 -11.49
N LEU A 144 -5.79 6.50 -11.66
CA LEU A 144 -6.52 5.83 -12.72
C LEU A 144 -8.04 5.88 -12.49
N GLN A 145 -8.49 5.67 -11.25
CA GLN A 145 -9.89 5.79 -10.86
C GLN A 145 -10.41 7.21 -11.10
N GLN A 146 -9.66 8.24 -10.72
CA GLN A 146 -10.02 9.63 -10.99
C GLN A 146 -10.23 9.88 -12.49
N ARG A 147 -9.36 9.34 -13.37
CA ARG A 147 -9.54 9.45 -14.82
C ARG A 147 -10.80 8.71 -15.30
N TRP A 148 -11.04 7.51 -14.78
CA TRP A 148 -12.23 6.72 -15.09
C TRP A 148 -13.51 7.47 -14.72
N ASP A 149 -13.53 8.17 -13.59
CA ASP A 149 -14.69 8.91 -13.11
C ASP A 149 -15.03 10.13 -13.98
N THR A 150 -14.08 10.63 -14.78
CA THR A 150 -14.32 11.67 -15.78
C THR A 150 -15.06 11.15 -17.03
N LEU A 151 -15.17 9.83 -17.21
CA LEU A 151 -15.86 9.26 -18.35
C LEU A 151 -17.38 9.39 -18.20
N SER A 152 -18.04 9.83 -19.25
CA SER A 152 -19.51 9.78 -19.34
C SER A 152 -19.99 8.31 -19.43
N ILE A 153 -21.27 8.08 -19.16
CA ILE A 153 -21.90 6.76 -19.30
C ILE A 153 -21.64 6.18 -20.69
N GLY A 154 -21.89 6.96 -21.75
CA GLY A 154 -21.67 6.47 -23.12
C GLY A 154 -20.19 6.22 -23.48
N GLU A 155 -19.23 6.89 -22.82
CA GLU A 155 -17.81 6.59 -22.98
C GLU A 155 -17.44 5.27 -22.26
N ARG A 156 -17.99 5.01 -21.06
CA ARG A 156 -17.80 3.74 -20.32
C ARG A 156 -18.39 2.54 -21.08
N GLU A 157 -19.56 2.71 -21.70
CA GLU A 157 -20.16 1.69 -22.57
C GLU A 157 -19.27 1.36 -23.77
N VAL A 158 -18.66 2.38 -24.40
CA VAL A 158 -17.69 2.17 -25.48
C VAL A 158 -16.45 1.47 -24.98
N VAL A 159 -15.90 1.81 -23.77
CA VAL A 159 -14.78 1.06 -23.18
C VAL A 159 -15.12 -0.42 -23.08
N ALA A 160 -16.29 -0.77 -22.53
CA ALA A 160 -16.72 -2.17 -22.36
C ALA A 160 -16.77 -2.94 -23.70
N GLY A 161 -17.16 -2.28 -24.79
CA GLY A 161 -17.11 -2.89 -26.13
C GLY A 161 -15.67 -3.04 -26.66
N VAL A 162 -14.86 -2.02 -26.47
CA VAL A 162 -13.48 -1.96 -26.97
C VAL A 162 -12.59 -3.00 -26.29
N VAL A 163 -12.66 -3.16 -24.98
CA VAL A 163 -11.86 -4.16 -24.23
C VAL A 163 -12.25 -5.60 -24.56
N ARG A 164 -13.50 -5.83 -25.01
CA ARG A 164 -13.96 -7.12 -25.54
C ARG A 164 -13.54 -7.38 -27.00
N GLY A 165 -12.75 -6.48 -27.60
CA GLY A 165 -12.28 -6.60 -28.98
C GLY A 165 -13.33 -6.31 -30.06
N ARG A 166 -14.47 -5.68 -29.71
CA ARG A 166 -15.53 -5.37 -30.67
C ARG A 166 -15.13 -4.24 -31.62
N LEU A 167 -15.56 -4.35 -32.88
CA LEU A 167 -15.38 -3.30 -33.87
C LEU A 167 -16.36 -2.14 -33.62
N ASN A 168 -15.99 -0.92 -34.03
CA ASN A 168 -16.84 0.27 -33.85
C ASN A 168 -18.26 0.08 -34.38
N LYS A 169 -18.44 -0.60 -35.53
CA LYS A 169 -19.74 -0.91 -36.12
C LYS A 169 -20.59 -1.81 -35.20
N GLN A 170 -19.95 -2.79 -34.53
CA GLN A 170 -20.68 -3.69 -33.61
C GLN A 170 -21.07 -2.94 -32.33
N ILE A 171 -20.16 -2.11 -31.77
CA ILE A 171 -20.45 -1.26 -30.60
C ILE A 171 -21.58 -0.28 -30.93
N ALA A 172 -21.58 0.31 -32.14
CA ALA A 172 -22.63 1.23 -32.58
C ALA A 172 -24.01 0.56 -32.63
N ALA A 173 -24.07 -0.67 -33.18
CA ALA A 173 -25.28 -1.46 -33.22
C ALA A 173 -25.82 -1.83 -31.84
N ASP A 174 -24.91 -2.26 -30.91
CA ASP A 174 -25.29 -2.62 -29.54
C ASP A 174 -25.83 -1.44 -28.74
N LEU A 175 -25.24 -0.24 -28.94
CA LEU A 175 -25.58 0.97 -28.19
C LEU A 175 -26.68 1.81 -28.87
N GLY A 176 -27.19 1.41 -30.06
CA GLY A 176 -28.19 2.17 -30.79
C GLY A 176 -27.74 3.55 -31.26
N VAL A 177 -26.45 3.72 -31.55
CA VAL A 177 -25.83 5.01 -31.96
C VAL A 177 -25.12 4.86 -33.31
N SER A 178 -24.72 5.98 -33.93
CA SER A 178 -23.95 5.93 -35.18
C SER A 178 -22.49 5.48 -34.93
N GLU A 179 -21.87 4.87 -35.94
CA GLU A 179 -20.44 4.53 -35.89
C GLU A 179 -19.55 5.77 -35.70
N ILE A 180 -19.97 6.92 -36.20
CA ILE A 180 -19.29 8.21 -36.01
C ILE A 180 -19.31 8.58 -34.53
N THR A 181 -20.46 8.42 -33.84
CA THR A 181 -20.58 8.67 -32.41
C THR A 181 -19.63 7.78 -31.60
N VAL A 182 -19.51 6.50 -31.95
CA VAL A 182 -18.57 5.57 -31.30
C VAL A 182 -17.13 6.03 -31.53
N LYS A 183 -16.76 6.42 -32.75
CA LYS A 183 -15.41 6.94 -33.07
C LYS A 183 -15.08 8.18 -32.23
N VAL A 184 -16.00 9.12 -32.09
CA VAL A 184 -15.84 10.34 -31.29
C VAL A 184 -15.66 9.99 -29.81
N ARG A 185 -16.58 9.18 -29.25
CA ARG A 185 -16.49 8.71 -27.84
C ARG A 185 -15.18 7.98 -27.59
N ARG A 186 -14.73 7.13 -28.52
CA ARG A 186 -13.45 6.41 -28.41
C ARG A 186 -12.26 7.35 -28.37
N ALA A 187 -12.23 8.38 -29.22
CA ALA A 187 -11.15 9.38 -29.17
C ALA A 187 -11.16 10.16 -27.85
N GLN A 188 -12.34 10.50 -27.33
CA GLN A 188 -12.48 11.21 -26.05
C GLN A 188 -12.05 10.35 -24.85
N LEU A 189 -12.51 9.08 -24.77
CA LEU A 189 -12.13 8.19 -23.68
C LEU A 189 -10.63 7.88 -23.66
N MET A 190 -10.00 7.66 -24.83
CA MET A 190 -8.54 7.45 -24.91
C MET A 190 -7.77 8.65 -24.36
N ARG A 191 -8.21 9.87 -24.68
CA ARG A 191 -7.61 11.09 -24.16
C ARG A 191 -7.83 11.25 -22.65
N LYS A 192 -9.04 11.04 -22.14
CA LYS A 192 -9.39 11.14 -20.72
C LYS A 192 -8.65 10.11 -19.88
N MET A 193 -8.57 8.88 -20.34
CA MET A 193 -7.81 7.81 -19.68
C MET A 193 -6.29 8.02 -19.80
N GLY A 194 -5.82 8.81 -20.76
CA GLY A 194 -4.39 8.95 -21.06
C GLY A 194 -3.79 7.72 -21.73
N ALA A 195 -4.64 6.88 -22.35
CA ALA A 195 -4.22 5.68 -23.07
C ALA A 195 -3.70 6.08 -24.47
N ARG A 196 -2.49 5.64 -24.82
CA ARG A 196 -1.89 5.86 -26.14
C ARG A 196 -2.27 4.76 -27.13
N THR A 197 -2.45 3.56 -26.64
CA THR A 197 -2.80 2.38 -27.42
C THR A 197 -4.01 1.66 -26.81
N LEU A 198 -4.63 0.78 -27.63
CA LEU A 198 -5.69 -0.10 -27.13
C LEU A 198 -5.20 -1.01 -25.98
N VAL A 199 -3.96 -1.48 -26.09
CA VAL A 199 -3.34 -2.33 -25.05
C VAL A 199 -3.23 -1.58 -23.73
N ASP A 200 -2.86 -0.29 -23.77
CA ASP A 200 -2.83 0.54 -22.56
C ASP A 200 -4.24 0.63 -21.93
N LEU A 201 -5.28 0.89 -22.75
CA LEU A 201 -6.64 0.97 -22.26
C LEU A 201 -7.11 -0.33 -21.61
N VAL A 202 -6.82 -1.48 -22.22
CA VAL A 202 -7.17 -2.80 -21.66
C VAL A 202 -6.48 -3.00 -20.32
N ARG A 203 -5.16 -2.78 -20.23
CA ARG A 203 -4.42 -2.90 -18.95
C ARG A 203 -4.94 -1.96 -17.86
N MET A 204 -5.32 -0.73 -18.21
CA MET A 204 -5.92 0.22 -17.28
C MET A 204 -7.28 -0.26 -16.79
N TYR A 205 -8.10 -0.78 -17.70
CA TYR A 205 -9.42 -1.31 -17.38
C TYR A 205 -9.32 -2.54 -16.47
N ASP A 206 -8.44 -3.49 -16.78
CA ASP A 206 -8.22 -4.71 -15.98
C ASP A 206 -7.76 -4.37 -14.56
N ARG A 207 -6.89 -3.36 -14.40
CA ARG A 207 -6.47 -2.87 -13.07
C ARG A 207 -7.64 -2.33 -12.26
N LEU A 208 -8.54 -1.56 -12.89
CA LEU A 208 -9.74 -1.03 -12.23
C LEU A 208 -10.70 -2.15 -11.80
N GLN A 209 -10.85 -3.20 -12.62
CA GLN A 209 -11.74 -4.33 -12.31
C GLN A 209 -11.14 -5.26 -11.23
N GLY A 210 -9.82 -5.49 -11.24
CA GLY A 210 -9.11 -6.30 -10.24
C GLY A 210 -9.01 -5.65 -8.86
N SER A 211 -9.37 -4.37 -8.74
CA SER A 211 -9.38 -3.60 -7.49
C SER A 211 -10.78 -3.40 -6.91
N THR A 212 -11.80 -3.98 -7.55
CA THR A 212 -13.15 -4.04 -6.96
C THR A 212 -13.15 -5.17 -5.92
N PRO A 213 -13.43 -4.89 -4.60
CA PRO A 213 -13.42 -5.88 -3.53
C PRO A 213 -14.43 -6.99 -3.73
#